data_60bd2128b9cb6b6a89b3f608553575e6
#
_entry.id   60bd2128b9cb6b6a89b3f608553575e6
#
_cell.length_a   1.000
_cell.length_b   1.000
_cell.length_c   1.000
_cell.angle_alpha   90.00
_cell.angle_beta   90.00
_cell.angle_gamma   90.00
#
_symmetry.space_group_name_H-M   'P 1'
#
loop_
_entity.id
_entity.type
_entity.pdbx_description
1 polymer ?
#
loop_
_entity_poly.entity_id
_entity_poly.type
_entity_poly.pdbx_seq_one_letter_code
_entity_poly.pdbx_strand_id
1 'polypeptide(L)'
;MHIILHQPEIPANTGNIGRTCVATGTDLHLIEPLGFQLNEKSIKRAGMDYWEHLNVTRYINFEDFKSRHPGARIWMATTKAQHVYTDVSFGPDDYIMFGKESAGIPEEILIEYSDTCIRIPMLPTI
;
A
#
# COMPACT_ATOMS: atom_id res chain seq x y z
N MET A 1 -12.03 -2.81 -2.25
CA MET A 1 -10.58 -2.85 -2.56
C MET A 1 -9.81 -2.08 -1.50
N HIS A 2 -8.66 -2.58 -1.15
CA HIS A 2 -7.80 -2.00 -0.13
C HIS A 2 -6.38 -1.83 -0.67
N ILE A 3 -5.73 -0.76 -0.26
CA ILE A 3 -4.32 -0.52 -0.59
C ILE A 3 -3.50 -0.66 0.70
N ILE A 4 -2.39 -1.39 0.63
CA ILE A 4 -1.43 -1.51 1.73
C ILE A 4 -0.12 -0.87 1.28
N LEU A 5 0.44 0.01 2.10
CA LEU A 5 1.77 0.55 1.89
C LEU A 5 2.70 -0.02 2.97
N HIS A 6 3.68 -0.80 2.55
CA HIS A 6 4.64 -1.45 3.45
C HIS A 6 5.84 -0.55 3.67
N GLN A 7 5.92 0.05 4.86
CA GLN A 7 7.03 0.92 5.25
C GLN A 7 7.33 2.03 4.25
N PRO A 8 6.31 2.84 3.87
CA PRO A 8 6.52 3.89 2.88
C PRO A 8 7.50 4.94 3.40
N GLU A 9 8.31 5.49 2.49
CA GLU A 9 9.40 6.39 2.82
C GLU A 9 9.14 7.83 2.40
N ILE A 10 8.37 8.04 1.34
CA ILE A 10 8.19 9.37 0.73
C ILE A 10 6.79 9.89 1.03
N PRO A 11 6.68 10.96 1.85
CA PRO A 11 5.37 11.47 2.26
C PRO A 11 4.50 11.93 1.08
N ALA A 12 5.08 12.51 0.04
CA ALA A 12 4.32 12.94 -1.12
C ALA A 12 3.64 11.77 -1.84
N ASN A 13 4.31 10.62 -1.93
CA ASN A 13 3.74 9.43 -2.56
C ASN A 13 2.58 8.88 -1.73
N THR A 14 2.75 8.80 -0.42
CA THR A 14 1.67 8.38 0.47
C THR A 14 0.50 9.34 0.40
N GLY A 15 0.76 10.64 0.33
CA GLY A 15 -0.28 11.65 0.19
C GLY A 15 -1.08 11.49 -1.10
N ASN A 16 -0.41 11.28 -2.21
CA ASN A 16 -1.08 11.10 -3.51
C ASN A 16 -1.92 9.83 -3.54
N ILE A 17 -1.41 8.74 -2.96
CA ILE A 17 -2.16 7.48 -2.87
C ILE A 17 -3.39 7.68 -1.97
N GLY A 18 -3.24 8.37 -0.84
CA GLY A 18 -4.36 8.67 0.05
C GLY A 18 -5.45 9.47 -0.64
N ARG A 19 -5.07 10.44 -1.46
CA ARG A 19 -6.01 11.23 -2.25
C ARG A 19 -6.82 10.35 -3.20
N THR A 20 -6.14 9.44 -3.89
CA THR A 20 -6.78 8.49 -4.79
C THR A 20 -7.73 7.56 -4.02
N CYS A 21 -7.32 7.12 -2.83
CA CYS A 21 -8.16 6.27 -1.99
C CYS A 21 -9.46 6.98 -1.58
N VAL A 22 -9.39 8.26 -1.22
CA VAL A 22 -10.59 9.04 -0.90
C VAL A 22 -11.50 9.13 -2.13
N ALA A 23 -10.92 9.46 -3.28
CA ALA A 23 -11.68 9.64 -4.52
C ALA A 23 -12.39 8.36 -4.97
N THR A 24 -11.81 7.19 -4.67
CA THR A 24 -12.33 5.90 -5.13
C THR A 24 -13.05 5.10 -4.04
N GLY A 25 -13.13 5.62 -2.82
CA GLY A 25 -13.73 4.90 -1.70
C GLY A 25 -12.91 3.69 -1.27
N THR A 26 -11.60 3.74 -1.44
CA THR A 26 -10.68 2.65 -1.10
C THR A 26 -10.07 2.90 0.28
N ASP A 27 -9.95 1.84 1.08
CA ASP A 27 -9.31 1.93 2.39
C ASP A 27 -7.80 1.85 2.25
N LEU A 28 -7.09 2.59 3.10
CA LEU A 28 -5.63 2.63 3.11
C LEU A 28 -5.09 2.01 4.39
N HIS A 29 -4.11 1.13 4.25
CA HIS A 29 -3.43 0.46 5.36
C HIS A 29 -1.94 0.80 5.30
N LEU A 30 -1.39 1.30 6.42
CA LEU A 30 0.01 1.69 6.50
C LEU A 30 0.74 0.78 7.48
N ILE A 31 1.79 0.11 7.01
CA ILE A 31 2.59 -0.78 7.84
C ILE A 31 3.87 -0.04 8.25
N GLU A 32 4.03 0.11 9.56
CA GLU A 32 5.19 0.78 10.14
C GLU A 32 6.43 -0.12 10.13
N PRO A 33 7.63 0.45 10.23
CA PRO A 33 7.89 1.88 10.44
C PRO A 33 7.72 2.70 9.17
N LEU A 34 7.23 3.93 9.34
CA LEU A 34 7.15 4.88 8.25
C LEU A 34 8.44 5.69 8.20
N GLY A 35 8.91 6.02 7.01
CA GLY A 35 10.11 6.83 6.81
C GLY A 35 9.89 8.31 7.05
N PHE A 36 8.74 8.70 7.59
CA PHE A 36 8.38 10.09 7.85
C PHE A 36 7.37 10.14 8.99
N GLN A 37 7.15 11.33 9.53
CA GLN A 37 6.13 11.51 10.56
C GLN A 37 4.76 11.74 9.92
N LEU A 38 3.79 10.97 10.38
CA LEU A 38 2.40 11.11 9.95
C LEU A 38 1.56 11.35 11.18
N ASN A 39 1.36 12.62 11.51
CA ASN A 39 0.55 13.06 12.62
C ASN A 39 -0.30 14.25 12.17
N GLU A 40 -1.20 14.69 13.02
CA GLU A 40 -2.11 15.78 12.70
C GLU A 40 -1.38 17.03 12.22
N LYS A 41 -0.27 17.38 12.86
CA LYS A 41 0.51 18.56 12.52
C LYS A 41 1.17 18.45 11.14
N SER A 42 1.78 17.29 10.84
CA SER A 42 2.43 17.08 9.55
C SER A 42 1.40 17.00 8.41
N ILE A 43 0.25 16.41 8.65
CA ILE A 43 -0.86 16.33 7.69
C ILE A 43 -1.35 17.74 7.34
N LYS A 44 -1.57 18.56 8.35
CA LYS A 44 -2.03 19.94 8.15
C LYS A 44 -1.00 20.76 7.41
N ARG A 45 0.29 20.62 7.76
CA ARG A 45 1.39 21.34 7.11
C ARG A 45 1.51 20.96 5.64
N ALA A 46 1.24 19.71 5.30
CA ALA A 46 1.33 19.22 3.93
C ALA A 46 0.08 19.55 3.09
N GLY A 47 -0.93 20.18 3.68
CA GLY A 47 -2.16 20.53 2.97
C GLY A 47 -3.02 19.33 2.60
N MET A 48 -2.94 18.24 3.36
CA MET A 48 -3.70 17.04 3.10
C MET A 48 -5.10 17.13 3.71
N ASP A 49 -5.91 18.07 3.22
CA ASP A 49 -7.24 18.33 3.76
C ASP A 49 -8.18 17.14 3.62
N TYR A 50 -7.97 16.32 2.60
CA TYR A 50 -8.77 15.11 2.34
C TYR A 50 -8.50 14.01 3.36
N TRP A 51 -7.42 14.10 4.15
CA TRP A 51 -6.97 13.01 5.02
C TRP A 51 -8.01 12.61 6.07
N GLU A 52 -8.76 13.56 6.58
CA GLU A 52 -9.82 13.28 7.55
C GLU A 52 -10.97 12.44 6.98
N HIS A 53 -11.11 12.43 5.65
CA HIS A 53 -12.12 11.63 4.96
C HIS A 53 -11.61 10.26 4.53
N LEU A 54 -10.32 10.01 4.78
CA LEU A 54 -9.67 8.76 4.40
C LEU A 54 -9.83 7.73 5.51
N ASN A 55 -10.27 6.53 5.14
CA ASN A 55 -10.26 5.41 6.07
C ASN A 55 -8.85 4.81 6.08
N VAL A 56 -8.05 5.20 7.07
CA VAL A 56 -6.65 4.77 7.17
C VAL A 56 -6.43 4.05 8.50
N THR A 57 -5.72 2.93 8.44
CA THR A 57 -5.34 2.14 9.61
C THR A 57 -3.83 1.93 9.60
N ARG A 58 -3.19 2.05 10.76
CA ARG A 58 -1.75 1.84 10.92
C ARG A 58 -1.51 0.53 11.65
N TYR A 59 -0.43 -0.15 11.27
CA TYR A 59 -0.03 -1.44 11.83
C TYR A 59 1.43 -1.38 12.24
N ILE A 60 1.76 -2.05 13.34
CA ILE A 60 3.13 -2.06 13.87
C ILE A 60 4.09 -2.75 12.89
N ASN A 61 3.64 -3.81 12.25
CA ASN A 61 4.40 -4.56 11.25
C ASN A 61 3.43 -5.38 10.39
N PHE A 62 3.97 -6.12 9.43
CA PHE A 62 3.14 -6.93 8.56
C PHE A 62 2.46 -8.09 9.30
N GLU A 63 3.12 -8.65 10.30
CA GLU A 63 2.52 -9.71 11.12
C GLU A 63 1.26 -9.21 11.85
N ASP A 64 1.31 -7.98 12.36
CA ASP A 64 0.15 -7.32 12.98
C ASP A 64 -0.99 -7.20 11.98
N PHE A 65 -0.69 -6.82 10.75
CA PHE A 65 -1.70 -6.75 9.68
C PHE A 65 -2.33 -8.13 9.45
N LYS A 66 -1.52 -9.16 9.28
CA LYS A 66 -2.02 -10.52 9.00
C LYS A 66 -2.87 -11.04 10.15
N SER A 67 -2.51 -10.73 11.39
CA SER A 67 -3.28 -11.19 12.54
C SER A 67 -4.66 -10.54 12.62
N ARG A 68 -4.78 -9.31 12.16
CA ARG A 68 -6.05 -8.57 12.17
C ARG A 68 -6.92 -8.85 10.95
N HIS A 69 -6.34 -9.40 9.89
CA HIS A 69 -7.04 -9.70 8.64
C HIS A 69 -6.76 -11.13 8.18
N PRO A 70 -7.12 -12.14 8.99
CA PRO A 70 -6.90 -13.53 8.60
C PRO A 70 -7.69 -13.85 7.34
N GLY A 71 -7.06 -14.55 6.41
CA GLY A 71 -7.70 -14.92 5.15
C GLY A 71 -7.75 -13.81 4.10
N ALA A 72 -7.13 -12.66 4.35
CA ALA A 72 -7.07 -11.57 3.37
C ALA A 72 -6.31 -12.03 2.12
N ARG A 73 -6.90 -11.78 0.95
CA ARG A 73 -6.23 -12.03 -0.33
C ARG A 73 -5.41 -10.79 -0.68
N ILE A 74 -4.09 -10.95 -0.66
CA ILE A 74 -3.16 -9.85 -0.84
C ILE A 74 -2.36 -10.04 -2.12
N TRP A 75 -2.45 -9.07 -3.02
CA TRP A 75 -1.65 -9.02 -4.23
C TRP A 75 -0.40 -8.19 -3.96
N MET A 76 0.77 -8.75 -4.31
CA MET A 76 2.05 -8.08 -4.11
C MET A 76 2.48 -7.38 -5.39
N ALA A 77 2.47 -6.06 -5.40
CA ALA A 77 2.91 -5.28 -6.55
C ALA A 77 4.44 -5.25 -6.57
N THR A 78 5.04 -5.87 -7.58
CA THR A 78 6.48 -5.97 -7.70
C THR A 78 6.89 -6.00 -9.17
N THR A 79 8.06 -5.42 -9.48
CA THR A 79 8.62 -5.45 -10.83
C THR A 79 9.14 -6.83 -11.22
N LYS A 80 9.27 -7.74 -10.24
CA LYS A 80 9.81 -9.09 -10.46
C LYS A 80 8.73 -10.11 -10.83
N ALA A 81 7.46 -9.72 -10.82
CA ALA A 81 6.37 -10.63 -11.10
C ALA A 81 6.28 -10.98 -12.59
N GLN A 82 5.88 -12.22 -12.88
CA GLN A 82 5.66 -12.68 -14.24
C GLN A 82 4.31 -12.21 -14.78
N HIS A 83 3.30 -12.13 -13.92
CA HIS A 83 1.96 -11.74 -14.31
C HIS A 83 1.78 -10.23 -14.20
N VAL A 84 1.21 -9.63 -15.25
CA VAL A 84 0.82 -8.23 -15.22
C VAL A 84 -0.54 -8.12 -14.53
N TYR A 85 -0.82 -6.99 -13.91
CA TYR A 85 -2.07 -6.82 -13.15
C TYR A 85 -3.33 -7.05 -14.00
N THR A 86 -3.24 -6.86 -15.31
CA THR A 86 -4.36 -7.10 -16.24
C THR A 86 -4.62 -8.58 -16.50
N ASP A 87 -3.68 -9.46 -16.13
CA ASP A 87 -3.82 -10.92 -16.31
C ASP A 87 -4.59 -11.59 -15.18
N VAL A 88 -4.94 -10.85 -14.13
CA VAL A 88 -5.57 -11.40 -12.94
C VAL A 88 -6.90 -10.71 -12.66
N SER A 89 -7.76 -11.39 -11.91
CA SER A 89 -9.06 -10.85 -11.52
C SER A 89 -9.05 -10.52 -10.04
N PHE A 90 -9.31 -9.24 -9.73
CA PHE A 90 -9.38 -8.78 -8.35
C PHE A 90 -10.79 -8.91 -7.81
N GLY A 91 -10.90 -9.37 -6.57
CA GLY A 91 -12.16 -9.35 -5.84
C GLY A 91 -12.39 -7.99 -5.17
N PRO A 92 -13.65 -7.68 -4.80
CA PRO A 92 -13.96 -6.38 -4.19
C PRO A 92 -13.32 -6.16 -2.83
N ASP A 93 -12.98 -7.24 -2.12
CA ASP A 93 -12.36 -7.17 -0.80
C ASP A 93 -10.87 -7.50 -0.85
N ASP A 94 -10.27 -7.56 -2.02
CA ASP A 94 -8.85 -7.84 -2.17
C ASP A 94 -8.00 -6.66 -1.74
N TYR A 95 -6.75 -6.96 -1.37
CA TYR A 95 -5.74 -5.99 -0.98
C TYR A 95 -4.64 -5.98 -2.02
N ILE A 96 -4.07 -4.81 -2.29
CA ILE A 96 -2.87 -4.68 -3.11
C ILE A 96 -1.82 -4.02 -2.23
N MET A 97 -0.66 -4.67 -2.07
CA MET A 97 0.43 -4.14 -1.28
C MET A 97 1.56 -3.61 -2.16
N PHE A 98 2.02 -2.42 -1.83
CA PHE A 98 3.18 -1.79 -2.44
C PHE A 98 4.31 -1.73 -1.42
N GLY A 99 5.52 -1.99 -1.86
CA GLY A 99 6.70 -1.87 -1.02
C GLY A 99 7.21 -0.45 -0.90
N LYS A 100 8.24 -0.26 -0.06
CA LYS A 100 8.87 1.04 0.07
C LYS A 100 9.58 1.44 -1.22
N GLU A 101 9.68 2.75 -1.42
CA GLU A 101 10.13 3.30 -2.70
C GLU A 101 11.58 2.90 -3.05
N SER A 102 12.45 2.78 -2.05
CA SER A 102 13.88 2.48 -2.29
C SER A 102 14.17 1.00 -2.55
N ALA A 103 13.32 0.08 -2.10
CA ALA A 103 13.67 -1.35 -2.11
C ALA A 103 12.54 -2.28 -2.51
N GLY A 104 11.29 -1.80 -2.57
CA GLY A 104 10.14 -2.63 -2.83
C GLY A 104 9.75 -3.50 -1.65
N ILE A 105 9.01 -4.57 -1.94
CA ILE A 105 8.54 -5.52 -0.92
C ILE A 105 9.70 -6.46 -0.55
N PRO A 106 9.90 -6.75 0.75
CA PRO A 106 10.94 -7.70 1.16
C PRO A 106 10.80 -9.05 0.48
N GLU A 107 11.95 -9.65 0.14
CA GLU A 107 11.99 -10.91 -0.60
C GLU A 107 11.26 -12.04 0.12
N GLU A 108 11.37 -12.13 1.44
CA GLU A 108 10.69 -13.17 2.21
C GLU A 108 9.17 -13.07 2.11
N ILE A 109 8.64 -11.85 1.98
CA ILE A 109 7.20 -11.66 1.78
C ILE A 109 6.81 -12.07 0.36
N LEU A 110 7.62 -11.71 -0.63
CA LEU A 110 7.36 -12.10 -2.02
C LEU A 110 7.35 -13.61 -2.20
N ILE A 111 8.23 -14.32 -1.50
CA ILE A 111 8.27 -15.77 -1.54
C ILE A 111 7.00 -16.36 -0.93
N GLU A 112 6.58 -15.85 0.22
CA GLU A 112 5.36 -16.30 0.89
C GLU A 112 4.13 -16.12 0.01
N TYR A 113 4.08 -15.03 -0.77
CA TYR A 113 2.94 -14.66 -1.62
C TYR A 113 3.24 -14.82 -3.10
N SER A 114 4.10 -15.78 -3.46
CA SER A 114 4.54 -15.95 -4.86
C SER A 114 3.39 -16.13 -5.84
N ASP A 115 2.26 -16.72 -5.41
CA ASP A 115 1.11 -16.95 -6.27
C ASP A 115 0.30 -15.69 -6.55
N THR A 116 0.49 -14.64 -5.77
CA THR A 116 -0.25 -13.38 -5.92
C THR A 116 0.66 -12.18 -6.18
N CYS A 117 1.83 -12.43 -6.75
CA CYS A 117 2.69 -11.34 -7.21
C CYS A 117 2.21 -10.85 -8.58
N ILE A 118 2.10 -9.55 -8.71
CA ILE A 118 1.68 -8.89 -9.95
C ILE A 118 2.61 -7.75 -10.29
N ARG A 119 2.75 -7.47 -11.58
CA ARG A 119 3.51 -6.33 -12.07
C ARG A 119 2.53 -5.27 -12.55
N ILE A 120 2.62 -4.09 -11.95
CA ILE A 120 1.85 -2.93 -12.37
C ILE A 120 2.82 -2.05 -13.16
N PRO A 121 2.50 -1.73 -14.43
CA PRO A 121 3.35 -0.82 -15.19
C PRO A 121 3.45 0.51 -14.46
N MET A 122 4.69 0.90 -14.14
CA MET A 122 4.95 2.19 -13.54
C MET A 122 5.17 3.19 -14.65
N LEU A 123 4.43 4.29 -14.61
CA LEU A 123 4.76 5.41 -15.47
C LEU A 123 6.15 5.88 -15.05
N PRO A 124 7.04 6.16 -16.02
CA PRO A 124 8.35 6.65 -15.66
C PRO A 124 8.18 7.91 -14.83
N THR A 125 8.65 7.84 -13.60
CA THR A 125 8.74 9.02 -12.76
C THR A 125 9.87 9.86 -13.28
N ILE A 126 9.53 11.01 -13.64
CA ILE A 126 10.52 11.99 -14.04
C ILE A 126 11.05 12.68 -12.80
#